data_ff8f045966daeb63fc7b0d322b0465e6
#
_entry.id   ff8f045966daeb63fc7b0d322b0465e6
#
_cell.length_a   1.000
_cell.length_b   1.000
_cell.length_c   1.000
_cell.angle_alpha   90.00
_cell.angle_beta   90.00
_cell.angle_gamma   90.00
#
_symmetry.space_group_name_H-M   'P 1'
#
loop_
_entity.id
_entity.type
_entity.pdbx_description
1 polymer ?
#
loop_
_entity_poly.entity_id
_entity_poly.type
_entity_poly.pdbx_seq_one_letter_code
_entity_poly.pdbx_strand_id
1 'polypeptide(L)'
;PTIGARNIMSCIGNAHCIKGNANTYELARKIERLIFPSHYHIKVAVAGCPNDCVKANFNDFGIMGINKQVYDIDRCIGCGSCVDACKHHATGVLSLNQNGKIDKDACCCVGCGECSLICPTGAWTRGDKKLYRVTLGGRTGKQNPRAGKLFLNWVTEDVILGMFANWQKFSAWALDYKPEYLHGGHLIDRVGYKEFVKHIFEGVEFNPEAKMADDIFWAENEQRGNMHVMPLSEHKHAGPQEPAAKKA
;
A
#
# COMPACT_ATOMS: atom_id res chain seq x y z
N PRO A 1 -17.91 -11.67 20.02
CA PRO A 1 -17.69 -10.59 19.05
C PRO A 1 -16.58 -9.70 19.56
N THR A 2 -15.44 -9.70 18.89
CA THR A 2 -14.29 -8.89 19.29
C THR A 2 -14.49 -7.47 18.79
N ILE A 3 -14.91 -6.59 19.68
CA ILE A 3 -14.81 -5.15 19.52
C ILE A 3 -13.35 -4.83 19.85
N GLY A 4 -12.67 -4.08 18.98
CA GLY A 4 -11.31 -3.63 19.22
C GLY A 4 -10.29 -4.03 18.17
N ALA A 5 -9.01 -3.77 18.46
CA ALA A 5 -7.89 -4.17 17.63
C ALA A 5 -7.88 -5.69 17.48
N ARG A 6 -8.06 -6.20 16.26
CA ARG A 6 -8.29 -7.63 16.06
C ARG A 6 -7.03 -8.41 15.84
N ASN A 7 -6.31 -8.08 14.82
CA ASN A 7 -5.02 -8.67 14.52
C ASN A 7 -4.26 -7.79 13.52
N ILE A 8 -2.98 -7.92 13.57
CA ILE A 8 -2.10 -7.38 12.56
C ILE A 8 -1.61 -8.55 11.72
N MET A 9 -1.93 -8.53 10.44
CA MET A 9 -1.42 -9.52 9.49
C MET A 9 -0.05 -9.08 8.98
N SER A 10 0.89 -10.00 8.87
CA SER A 10 2.18 -9.73 8.25
C SER A 10 2.60 -10.88 7.33
N CYS A 11 3.28 -10.56 6.24
CA CYS A 11 3.97 -11.56 5.44
C CYS A 11 5.33 -11.89 6.08
N ILE A 12 6.05 -12.85 5.50
CA ILE A 12 7.36 -13.28 6.03
C ILE A 12 8.48 -12.24 5.91
N GLY A 13 8.24 -11.13 5.18
CA GLY A 13 9.18 -10.00 5.08
C GLY A 13 10.57 -10.37 4.57
N ASN A 14 11.51 -9.45 4.78
CA ASN A 14 12.90 -9.65 4.33
C ASN A 14 13.69 -10.65 5.18
N ALA A 15 13.13 -11.16 6.25
CA ALA A 15 13.76 -12.22 7.04
C ALA A 15 13.83 -13.56 6.25
N HIS A 16 12.83 -13.82 5.40
CA HIS A 16 12.71 -15.10 4.67
C HIS A 16 12.34 -14.93 3.19
N CYS A 17 12.14 -13.71 2.70
CA CYS A 17 11.77 -13.44 1.31
C CYS A 17 12.79 -12.52 0.64
N ILE A 18 13.40 -12.98 -0.45
CA ILE A 18 14.37 -12.20 -1.23
C ILE A 18 13.78 -10.90 -1.78
N LYS A 19 12.47 -10.87 -2.07
CA LYS A 19 11.75 -9.67 -2.54
C LYS A 19 11.41 -8.70 -1.42
N GLY A 20 11.51 -9.13 -0.15
CA GLY A 20 11.18 -8.29 1.00
C GLY A 20 12.09 -7.07 1.14
N ASN A 21 11.51 -5.90 1.32
CA ASN A 21 12.21 -4.62 1.60
C ASN A 21 12.16 -4.26 3.08
N ALA A 22 11.29 -4.92 3.87
CA ALA A 22 11.06 -4.59 5.27
C ALA A 22 10.94 -5.85 6.15
N ASN A 23 11.34 -5.71 7.42
CA ASN A 23 11.05 -6.69 8.47
C ASN A 23 9.62 -6.47 8.96
N THR A 24 8.70 -7.20 8.36
CA THR A 24 7.26 -7.05 8.60
C THR A 24 6.84 -7.48 9.99
N TYR A 25 7.49 -8.51 10.54
CA TYR A 25 7.19 -9.03 11.87
C TYR A 25 7.56 -8.03 12.96
N GLU A 26 8.73 -7.42 12.86
CA GLU A 26 9.18 -6.40 13.81
C GLU A 26 8.26 -5.17 13.80
N LEU A 27 7.94 -4.65 12.60
CA LEU A 27 7.03 -3.52 12.46
C LEU A 27 5.63 -3.86 12.98
N ALA A 28 5.09 -5.03 12.64
CA ALA A 28 3.78 -5.48 13.13
C ALA A 28 3.72 -5.51 14.66
N ARG A 29 4.75 -6.04 15.32
CA ARG A 29 4.84 -6.05 16.80
C ARG A 29 4.93 -4.66 17.43
N LYS A 30 5.67 -3.74 16.80
CA LYS A 30 5.74 -2.35 17.26
C LYS A 30 4.36 -1.68 17.17
N ILE A 31 3.66 -1.86 16.05
CA ILE A 31 2.30 -1.34 15.87
C ILE A 31 1.34 -1.96 16.89
N GLU A 32 1.38 -3.28 17.07
CA GLU A 32 0.54 -3.98 18.05
C GLU A 32 0.63 -3.37 19.45
N ARG A 33 1.83 -3.07 19.91
CA ARG A 33 2.05 -2.47 21.24
C ARG A 33 1.44 -1.06 21.37
N LEU A 34 1.27 -0.34 20.27
CA LEU A 34 0.67 0.99 20.26
C LEU A 34 -0.86 0.96 20.23
N ILE A 35 -1.43 -0.05 19.54
CA ILE A 35 -2.89 -0.11 19.34
C ILE A 35 -3.59 -1.09 20.28
N PHE A 36 -2.88 -1.96 20.98
CA PHE A 36 -3.45 -2.95 21.89
C PHE A 36 -3.00 -2.71 23.34
N PRO A 37 -3.91 -2.83 24.34
CA PRO A 37 -5.33 -3.12 24.21
C PRO A 37 -6.15 -1.89 23.76
N SER A 38 -7.18 -2.11 22.95
CA SER A 38 -8.08 -1.05 22.49
C SER A 38 -9.51 -1.59 22.30
N HIS A 39 -10.49 -0.75 22.61
CA HIS A 39 -11.89 -1.00 22.32
C HIS A 39 -12.26 -0.63 20.88
N TYR A 40 -11.42 0.14 20.19
CA TYR A 40 -11.68 0.64 18.83
C TYR A 40 -11.18 -0.33 17.79
N HIS A 41 -12.04 -0.58 16.81
CA HIS A 41 -11.74 -1.54 15.76
C HIS A 41 -10.70 -1.01 14.79
N ILE A 42 -9.70 -1.83 14.50
CA ILE A 42 -8.71 -1.56 13.47
C ILE A 42 -8.18 -2.88 12.89
N LYS A 43 -7.95 -2.89 11.59
CA LYS A 43 -7.25 -3.95 10.88
C LYS A 43 -6.03 -3.38 10.19
N VAL A 44 -4.88 -3.99 10.44
CA VAL A 44 -3.61 -3.58 9.84
C VAL A 44 -3.00 -4.78 9.13
N ALA A 45 -2.45 -4.56 7.95
CA ALA A 45 -1.67 -5.56 7.26
C ALA A 45 -0.32 -4.99 6.82
N VAL A 46 0.75 -5.75 7.05
CA VAL A 46 2.13 -5.35 6.76
C VAL A 46 2.74 -6.29 5.74
N ALA A 47 2.92 -5.81 4.52
CA ALA A 47 3.60 -6.50 3.43
C ALA A 47 5.06 -6.07 3.34
N GLY A 48 5.97 -7.00 3.08
CA GLY A 48 7.40 -6.73 2.95
C GLY A 48 7.79 -6.04 1.63
N CYS A 49 6.93 -6.08 0.61
CA CYS A 49 7.15 -5.46 -0.70
C CYS A 49 5.82 -5.19 -1.42
N PRO A 50 5.82 -4.44 -2.53
CA PRO A 50 4.60 -4.14 -3.31
C PRO A 50 3.89 -5.33 -3.96
N ASN A 51 4.44 -6.54 -3.88
CA ASN A 51 3.73 -7.75 -4.30
C ASN A 51 2.49 -8.06 -3.43
N ASP A 52 2.39 -7.45 -2.25
CA ASP A 52 1.21 -7.44 -1.38
C ASP A 52 0.59 -8.82 -1.12
N CYS A 53 1.40 -9.79 -0.72
CA CYS A 53 0.96 -11.16 -0.45
C CYS A 53 -0.12 -11.27 0.64
N VAL A 54 -0.19 -10.32 1.56
CA VAL A 54 -1.19 -10.27 2.66
C VAL A 54 -2.41 -9.42 2.33
N LYS A 55 -2.52 -8.94 1.09
CA LYS A 55 -3.64 -8.12 0.63
C LYS A 55 -3.88 -6.89 1.50
N ALA A 56 -2.81 -6.16 1.77
CA ALA A 56 -2.79 -4.97 2.62
C ALA A 56 -3.83 -3.93 2.17
N ASN A 57 -4.05 -3.79 0.86
CA ASN A 57 -5.04 -2.87 0.30
C ASN A 57 -6.50 -3.13 0.74
N PHE A 58 -6.79 -4.26 1.38
CA PHE A 58 -8.13 -4.60 1.86
C PHE A 58 -8.25 -4.50 3.39
N ASN A 59 -7.34 -3.78 4.03
CA ASN A 59 -7.36 -3.51 5.47
C ASN A 59 -7.51 -2.01 5.74
N ASP A 60 -7.92 -1.64 6.96
CA ASP A 60 -8.06 -0.24 7.34
C ASP A 60 -6.76 0.53 7.09
N PHE A 61 -5.62 -0.10 7.44
CA PHE A 61 -4.28 0.35 7.07
C PHE A 61 -3.51 -0.79 6.42
N GLY A 62 -3.07 -0.55 5.19
CA GLY A 62 -2.16 -1.43 4.47
C GLY A 62 -0.77 -0.81 4.39
N ILE A 63 0.25 -1.49 4.90
CA ILE A 63 1.63 -1.01 4.94
C ILE A 63 2.48 -1.92 4.06
N MET A 64 3.25 -1.35 3.15
CA MET A 64 4.12 -2.08 2.24
C MET A 64 5.54 -1.54 2.31
N GLY A 65 6.50 -2.41 2.55
CA GLY A 65 7.93 -2.06 2.47
C GLY A 65 8.31 -1.73 1.02
N ILE A 66 8.88 -0.57 0.81
CA ILE A 66 9.37 -0.11 -0.49
C ILE A 66 10.83 0.33 -0.36
N ASN A 67 11.53 0.40 -1.48
CA ASN A 67 12.93 0.78 -1.49
C ASN A 67 13.25 1.74 -2.65
N LYS A 68 14.06 2.75 -2.39
CA LYS A 68 14.67 3.59 -3.44
C LYS A 68 15.94 2.90 -3.91
N GLN A 69 15.93 2.35 -5.12
CA GLN A 69 17.11 1.73 -5.70
C GLN A 69 18.11 2.80 -6.15
N VAL A 70 19.37 2.51 -5.91
CA VAL A 70 20.51 3.30 -6.37
C VAL A 70 21.05 2.67 -7.65
N TYR A 71 21.33 3.50 -8.65
CA TYR A 71 21.86 3.10 -9.93
C TYR A 71 23.30 3.61 -10.11
N ASP A 72 24.20 2.65 -10.30
CA ASP A 72 25.60 2.90 -10.65
C ASP A 72 25.76 2.71 -12.16
N ILE A 73 25.92 3.82 -12.86
CA ILE A 73 26.03 3.86 -14.33
C ILE A 73 27.30 3.15 -14.83
N ASP A 74 28.40 3.21 -14.05
CA ASP A 74 29.70 2.65 -14.47
C ASP A 74 29.67 1.12 -14.45
N ARG A 75 28.93 0.54 -13.54
CA ARG A 75 28.75 -0.92 -13.46
C ARG A 75 27.72 -1.46 -14.48
N CYS A 76 26.98 -0.60 -15.13
CA CYS A 76 25.95 -1.02 -16.08
C CYS A 76 26.55 -1.42 -17.43
N ILE A 77 26.24 -2.64 -17.88
CA ILE A 77 26.66 -3.19 -19.17
C ILE A 77 25.60 -3.07 -20.26
N GLY A 78 24.46 -2.42 -20.00
CA GLY A 78 23.40 -2.21 -20.98
C GLY A 78 22.62 -3.46 -21.39
N CYS A 79 22.62 -4.54 -20.59
CA CYS A 79 21.99 -5.82 -20.93
C CYS A 79 20.46 -5.79 -21.03
N GLY A 80 19.79 -4.76 -20.51
CA GLY A 80 18.32 -4.62 -20.56
C GLY A 80 17.51 -5.47 -19.57
N SER A 81 18.13 -6.45 -18.86
CA SER A 81 17.39 -7.36 -17.96
C SER A 81 16.53 -6.67 -16.92
N CYS A 82 16.96 -5.53 -16.39
CA CYS A 82 16.17 -4.75 -15.42
C CYS A 82 14.97 -4.04 -16.09
N VAL A 83 15.08 -3.68 -17.36
CA VAL A 83 13.98 -3.10 -18.15
C VAL A 83 12.90 -4.15 -18.36
N ASP A 84 13.28 -5.36 -18.80
CA ASP A 84 12.37 -6.47 -19.01
C ASP A 84 11.69 -6.89 -17.70
N ALA A 85 12.45 -7.02 -16.62
CA ALA A 85 11.89 -7.34 -15.33
C ALA A 85 10.89 -6.27 -14.83
N CYS A 86 11.22 -4.99 -15.03
CA CYS A 86 10.33 -3.89 -14.65
C CYS A 86 9.03 -3.92 -15.48
N LYS A 87 9.13 -4.18 -16.79
CA LYS A 87 7.99 -4.25 -17.69
C LYS A 87 7.06 -5.42 -17.37
N HIS A 88 7.61 -6.59 -17.06
CA HIS A 88 6.83 -7.81 -16.84
C HIS A 88 6.32 -7.97 -15.40
N HIS A 89 7.04 -7.43 -14.40
CA HIS A 89 6.75 -7.68 -12.99
C HIS A 89 6.39 -6.43 -12.19
N ALA A 90 6.49 -5.24 -12.78
CA ALA A 90 6.23 -3.99 -12.09
C ALA A 90 5.50 -2.97 -12.98
N THR A 91 6.02 -1.75 -13.07
CA THR A 91 5.34 -0.62 -13.72
C THR A 91 5.93 -0.22 -15.08
N GLY A 92 7.01 -0.85 -15.51
CA GLY A 92 7.63 -0.60 -16.82
C GLY A 92 8.31 0.78 -16.94
N VAL A 93 8.76 1.35 -15.81
CA VAL A 93 9.34 2.70 -15.74
C VAL A 93 10.83 2.78 -16.12
N LEU A 94 11.44 1.65 -16.44
CA LEU A 94 12.83 1.60 -16.89
C LEU A 94 12.89 1.47 -18.41
N SER A 95 13.83 2.19 -19.03
CA SER A 95 14.11 2.12 -20.47
C SER A 95 15.61 2.17 -20.75
N LEU A 96 16.03 1.59 -21.87
CA LEU A 96 17.39 1.76 -22.39
C LEU A 96 17.45 3.05 -23.18
N ASN A 97 18.44 3.91 -22.90
CA ASN A 97 18.71 5.09 -23.68
C ASN A 97 19.68 4.80 -24.85
N GLN A 98 19.95 5.79 -25.67
CA GLN A 98 20.83 5.67 -26.85
C GLN A 98 22.27 5.25 -26.51
N ASN A 99 22.75 5.50 -25.27
CA ASN A 99 24.07 5.11 -24.80
C ASN A 99 24.10 3.71 -24.18
N GLY A 100 23.01 2.94 -24.30
CA GLY A 100 22.88 1.61 -23.68
C GLY A 100 22.83 1.64 -22.15
N LYS A 101 22.49 2.78 -21.55
CA LYS A 101 22.31 2.93 -20.09
C LYS A 101 20.82 3.03 -19.74
N ILE A 102 20.52 2.95 -18.45
CA ILE A 102 19.13 2.87 -18.00
C ILE A 102 18.62 4.25 -17.57
N ASP A 103 17.53 4.65 -18.18
CA ASP A 103 16.70 5.78 -17.73
C ASP A 103 15.55 5.26 -16.87
N LYS A 104 15.16 6.06 -15.88
CA LYS A 104 14.10 5.72 -14.94
C LYS A 104 13.09 6.86 -14.81
N ASP A 105 11.84 6.59 -15.15
CA ASP A 105 10.75 7.47 -14.76
C ASP A 105 10.43 7.27 -13.25
N ALA A 106 10.90 8.22 -12.46
CA ALA A 106 10.78 8.15 -11.00
C ALA A 106 9.34 8.33 -10.51
N CYS A 107 8.45 8.97 -11.29
CA CYS A 107 7.09 9.29 -10.83
C CYS A 107 6.24 8.04 -10.62
N CYS A 108 6.42 7.03 -11.45
CA CYS A 108 5.59 5.83 -11.45
C CYS A 108 6.28 4.61 -10.81
N CYS A 109 7.49 4.78 -10.27
CA CYS A 109 8.22 3.72 -9.60
C CYS A 109 7.57 3.35 -8.27
N VAL A 110 7.19 2.07 -8.13
CA VAL A 110 6.56 1.54 -6.90
C VAL A 110 7.57 1.07 -5.84
N GLY A 111 8.87 1.16 -6.10
CA GLY A 111 9.90 0.78 -5.14
C GLY A 111 9.97 -0.73 -4.85
N CYS A 112 9.62 -1.59 -5.81
CA CYS A 112 9.57 -3.05 -5.59
C CYS A 112 10.95 -3.70 -5.46
N GLY A 113 12.00 -3.15 -6.11
CA GLY A 113 13.36 -3.68 -6.07
C GLY A 113 13.66 -4.79 -7.08
N GLU A 114 12.76 -5.13 -8.01
CA GLU A 114 13.01 -6.17 -9.03
C GLU A 114 14.26 -5.88 -9.86
N CYS A 115 14.51 -4.61 -10.19
CA CYS A 115 15.72 -4.22 -10.93
C CYS A 115 17.03 -4.53 -10.18
N SER A 116 17.03 -4.43 -8.85
CA SER A 116 18.20 -4.79 -8.04
C SER A 116 18.40 -6.30 -7.94
N LEU A 117 17.32 -7.07 -7.97
CA LEU A 117 17.38 -8.53 -7.86
C LEU A 117 17.90 -9.19 -9.13
N ILE A 118 17.59 -8.62 -10.29
CA ILE A 118 17.92 -9.22 -11.59
C ILE A 118 19.23 -8.71 -12.18
N CYS A 119 19.81 -7.63 -11.65
CA CYS A 119 20.99 -7.00 -12.24
C CYS A 119 22.25 -7.86 -12.07
N PRO A 120 22.82 -8.40 -13.17
CA PRO A 120 23.95 -9.36 -13.07
C PRO A 120 25.25 -8.71 -12.60
N THR A 121 25.40 -7.38 -12.81
CA THR A 121 26.60 -6.63 -12.42
C THR A 121 26.44 -5.88 -11.11
N GLY A 122 25.24 -5.92 -10.50
CA GLY A 122 24.91 -5.14 -9.34
C GLY A 122 24.95 -3.63 -9.59
N ALA A 123 24.72 -3.18 -10.83
CA ALA A 123 24.58 -1.76 -11.14
C ALA A 123 23.34 -1.15 -10.45
N TRP A 124 22.30 -1.95 -10.20
CA TRP A 124 21.19 -1.60 -9.34
C TRP A 124 21.40 -2.21 -7.96
N THR A 125 21.35 -1.39 -6.92
CA THR A 125 21.41 -1.83 -5.52
C THR A 125 20.22 -1.26 -4.75
N ARG A 126 19.86 -1.89 -3.64
CA ARG A 126 18.87 -1.33 -2.72
C ARG A 126 19.50 -0.18 -1.95
N GLY A 127 18.75 0.92 -1.82
CA GLY A 127 19.17 2.01 -0.93
C GLY A 127 19.05 1.62 0.55
N ASP A 128 19.81 2.29 1.41
CA ASP A 128 19.93 1.94 2.82
C ASP A 128 18.68 2.30 3.65
N LYS A 129 17.88 3.26 3.18
CA LYS A 129 16.70 3.72 3.90
C LYS A 129 15.56 2.70 3.81
N LYS A 130 15.02 2.32 4.96
CA LYS A 130 13.77 1.56 5.07
C LYS A 130 12.59 2.52 4.90
N LEU A 131 11.89 2.39 3.79
CA LEU A 131 10.77 3.25 3.44
C LEU A 131 9.51 2.42 3.23
N TYR A 132 8.37 3.07 3.39
CA TYR A 132 7.08 2.41 3.33
C TYR A 132 6.09 3.21 2.49
N ARG A 133 5.14 2.46 1.93
CA ARG A 133 3.89 2.95 1.36
C ARG A 133 2.77 2.57 2.30
N VAL A 134 1.82 3.45 2.51
CA VAL A 134 0.62 3.19 3.32
C VAL A 134 -0.62 3.41 2.48
N THR A 135 -1.53 2.45 2.49
CA THR A 135 -2.89 2.58 1.96
C THR A 135 -3.89 2.66 3.10
N LEU A 136 -4.99 3.34 2.87
CA LEU A 136 -5.97 3.70 3.89
C LEU A 136 -7.38 3.32 3.48
N GLY A 137 -8.18 2.86 4.43
CA GLY A 137 -9.63 2.71 4.33
C GLY A 137 -10.10 1.52 3.50
N GLY A 138 -9.21 0.56 3.22
CA GLY A 138 -9.61 -0.71 2.62
C GLY A 138 -10.43 -1.54 3.60
N ARG A 139 -11.37 -2.28 3.08
CA ARG A 139 -12.16 -3.22 3.87
C ARG A 139 -12.74 -4.32 3.00
N THR A 140 -12.84 -5.51 3.57
CA THR A 140 -13.59 -6.62 3.03
C THR A 140 -14.76 -6.92 3.96
N GLY A 141 -15.90 -7.14 3.44
CA GLY A 141 -17.07 -7.44 4.23
C GLY A 141 -18.32 -7.53 3.35
N LYS A 142 -19.43 -7.93 3.92
CA LYS A 142 -20.68 -8.06 3.19
C LYS A 142 -21.28 -6.71 2.80
N GLN A 143 -20.98 -5.68 3.60
CA GLN A 143 -21.49 -4.32 3.36
C GLN A 143 -20.33 -3.42 2.92
N ASN A 144 -20.50 -2.79 1.77
CA ASN A 144 -19.61 -1.77 1.23
C ASN A 144 -18.11 -2.17 1.21
N PRO A 145 -17.72 -3.29 0.56
CA PRO A 145 -16.32 -3.63 0.38
C PRO A 145 -15.65 -2.57 -0.51
N ARG A 146 -14.42 -2.20 -0.17
CA ARG A 146 -13.64 -1.25 -0.98
C ARG A 146 -12.14 -1.48 -0.83
N ALA A 147 -11.39 -1.15 -1.87
CA ALA A 147 -9.93 -1.14 -1.81
C ALA A 147 -9.43 0.12 -1.09
N GLY A 148 -8.35 -0.01 -0.35
CA GLY A 148 -7.65 1.13 0.22
C GLY A 148 -7.06 2.03 -0.86
N LYS A 149 -7.04 3.33 -0.61
CA LYS A 149 -6.39 4.32 -1.47
C LYS A 149 -4.98 4.62 -0.95
N LEU A 150 -4.09 5.02 -1.84
CA LEU A 150 -2.75 5.46 -1.46
C LEU A 150 -2.86 6.67 -0.53
N PHE A 151 -2.30 6.56 0.65
CA PHE A 151 -2.30 7.58 1.68
C PHE A 151 -0.94 8.22 1.85
N LEU A 152 0.08 7.39 2.16
CA LEU A 152 1.46 7.84 2.31
C LEU A 152 2.38 7.08 1.38
N ASN A 153 3.43 7.74 0.92
CA ASN A 153 4.47 7.13 0.12
C ASN A 153 5.85 7.65 0.55
N TRP A 154 6.85 6.80 0.53
CA TRP A 154 8.22 7.10 0.92
C TRP A 154 8.39 7.57 2.37
N VAL A 155 7.55 7.09 3.28
CA VAL A 155 7.64 7.41 4.72
C VAL A 155 8.54 6.43 5.46
N THR A 156 9.14 6.91 6.55
CA THR A 156 9.94 6.09 7.47
C THR A 156 9.05 5.33 8.45
N GLU A 157 9.64 4.41 9.20
CA GLU A 157 8.95 3.66 10.25
C GLU A 157 8.45 4.58 11.37
N ASP A 158 9.19 5.63 11.71
CA ASP A 158 8.82 6.58 12.77
C ASP A 158 7.53 7.31 12.46
N VAL A 159 7.31 7.72 11.20
CA VAL A 159 6.03 8.31 10.74
C VAL A 159 4.88 7.34 10.96
N ILE A 160 5.08 6.06 10.61
CA ILE A 160 4.06 5.02 10.80
C ILE A 160 3.75 4.83 12.29
N LEU A 161 4.77 4.70 13.12
CA LEU A 161 4.58 4.49 14.55
C LEU A 161 3.93 5.70 15.22
N GLY A 162 4.32 6.92 14.85
CA GLY A 162 3.67 8.16 15.31
C GLY A 162 2.19 8.21 14.95
N MET A 163 1.85 7.84 13.71
CA MET A 163 0.46 7.73 13.26
C MET A 163 -0.33 6.72 14.13
N PHE A 164 0.21 5.54 14.41
CA PHE A 164 -0.49 4.55 15.22
C PHE A 164 -0.55 4.93 16.71
N ALA A 165 0.41 5.69 17.24
CA ALA A 165 0.35 6.23 18.58
C ALA A 165 -0.87 7.16 18.79
N ASN A 166 -1.26 7.89 17.74
CA ASN A 166 -2.42 8.79 17.76
C ASN A 166 -3.75 8.09 17.44
N TRP A 167 -3.73 6.85 16.94
CA TRP A 167 -4.94 6.16 16.47
C TRP A 167 -6.02 6.01 17.53
N GLN A 168 -5.66 5.63 18.74
CA GLN A 168 -6.65 5.44 19.82
C GLN A 168 -7.32 6.75 20.20
N LYS A 169 -6.52 7.84 20.32
CA LYS A 169 -7.01 9.18 20.62
C LYS A 169 -7.96 9.70 19.54
N PHE A 170 -7.55 9.53 18.27
CA PHE A 170 -8.40 9.87 17.13
C PHE A 170 -9.71 9.09 17.13
N SER A 171 -9.66 7.76 17.31
CA SER A 171 -10.85 6.91 17.29
C SER A 171 -11.81 7.24 18.43
N ALA A 172 -11.28 7.52 19.63
CA ALA A 172 -12.09 7.95 20.77
C ALA A 172 -12.83 9.25 20.46
N TRP A 173 -12.12 10.23 19.95
CA TRP A 173 -12.71 11.52 19.55
C TRP A 173 -13.76 11.36 18.45
N ALA A 174 -13.45 10.62 17.38
CA ALA A 174 -14.36 10.43 16.24
C ALA A 174 -15.65 9.68 16.59
N LEU A 175 -15.65 8.92 17.70
CA LEU A 175 -16.77 8.12 18.20
C LEU A 175 -17.42 8.72 19.45
N ASP A 176 -17.15 10.00 19.77
CA ASP A 176 -17.65 10.64 21.00
C ASP A 176 -17.40 9.78 22.26
N TYR A 177 -16.25 9.11 22.31
CA TYR A 177 -15.84 8.19 23.39
C TYR A 177 -16.76 6.99 23.61
N LYS A 178 -17.60 6.64 22.61
CA LYS A 178 -18.48 5.46 22.67
C LYS A 178 -17.80 4.25 22.05
N PRO A 179 -17.96 3.04 22.63
CA PRO A 179 -17.45 1.80 22.05
C PRO A 179 -18.32 1.36 20.86
N GLU A 180 -18.05 1.87 19.70
CA GLU A 180 -18.76 1.55 18.47
C GLU A 180 -17.86 0.74 17.52
N TYR A 181 -18.43 -0.28 16.87
CA TYR A 181 -17.72 -1.10 15.90
C TYR A 181 -17.78 -0.46 14.52
N LEU A 182 -16.77 0.36 14.22
CA LEU A 182 -16.60 0.96 12.89
C LEU A 182 -15.18 0.70 12.37
N HIS A 183 -15.08 0.39 11.09
CA HIS A 183 -13.79 0.33 10.40
C HIS A 183 -13.17 1.73 10.26
N GLY A 184 -11.84 1.81 10.23
CA GLY A 184 -11.11 3.06 10.11
C GLY A 184 -11.57 3.94 8.94
N GLY A 185 -11.88 3.33 7.80
CA GLY A 185 -12.45 4.06 6.67
C GLY A 185 -13.80 4.72 6.93
N HIS A 186 -14.66 4.12 7.76
CA HIS A 186 -15.94 4.76 8.14
C HIS A 186 -15.72 5.95 9.08
N LEU A 187 -14.73 5.87 9.96
CA LEU A 187 -14.38 7.00 10.83
C LEU A 187 -13.92 8.20 9.99
N ILE A 188 -13.12 7.95 8.95
CA ILE A 188 -12.66 8.99 8.04
C ILE A 188 -13.82 9.57 7.24
N ASP A 189 -14.72 8.73 6.72
CA ASP A 189 -15.92 9.18 6.01
C ASP A 189 -16.81 10.07 6.91
N ARG A 190 -16.88 9.74 8.22
CA ARG A 190 -17.70 10.48 9.20
C ARG A 190 -17.14 11.85 9.55
N VAL A 191 -15.82 11.96 9.76
CA VAL A 191 -15.18 13.19 10.23
C VAL A 191 -14.54 14.02 9.11
N GLY A 192 -14.31 13.42 7.98
CA GLY A 192 -13.61 14.01 6.84
C GLY A 192 -12.09 13.83 6.90
N TYR A 193 -11.49 13.75 5.70
CA TYR A 193 -10.08 13.44 5.53
C TYR A 193 -9.15 14.47 6.22
N LYS A 194 -9.47 15.76 6.11
CA LYS A 194 -8.63 16.84 6.68
C LYS A 194 -8.57 16.78 8.22
N GLU A 195 -9.70 16.54 8.88
CA GLU A 195 -9.72 16.37 10.33
C GLU A 195 -9.02 15.09 10.76
N PHE A 196 -9.18 14.00 10.01
CA PHE A 196 -8.40 12.79 10.24
C PHE A 196 -6.90 13.06 10.20
N VAL A 197 -6.38 13.70 9.14
CA VAL A 197 -4.95 14.01 8.97
C VAL A 197 -4.43 14.86 10.12
N LYS A 198 -5.17 15.87 10.53
CA LYS A 198 -4.81 16.76 11.64
C LYS A 198 -4.62 15.99 12.96
N HIS A 199 -5.54 15.08 13.27
CA HIS A 199 -5.47 14.30 14.52
C HIS A 199 -4.43 13.19 14.47
N ILE A 200 -4.31 12.49 13.33
CA ILE A 200 -3.47 11.31 13.25
C ILE A 200 -1.98 11.64 13.18
N PHE A 201 -1.64 12.84 12.74
CA PHE A 201 -0.25 13.32 12.66
C PHE A 201 0.10 14.42 13.68
N GLU A 202 -0.72 14.59 14.72
CA GLU A 202 -0.37 15.49 15.81
C GLU A 202 0.98 15.11 16.42
N GLY A 203 1.98 16.02 16.35
CA GLY A 203 3.33 15.78 16.85
C GLY A 203 4.19 14.79 16.08
N VAL A 204 3.80 14.43 14.85
CA VAL A 204 4.56 13.52 13.99
C VAL A 204 5.40 14.30 12.99
N GLU A 205 6.71 14.08 12.99
CA GLU A 205 7.63 14.67 12.03
C GLU A 205 7.79 13.77 10.80
N PHE A 206 7.67 14.36 9.61
CA PHE A 206 7.84 13.65 8.34
C PHE A 206 9.28 13.70 7.86
N ASN A 207 9.76 12.58 7.30
CA ASN A 207 11.02 12.57 6.58
C ASN A 207 10.90 13.38 5.26
N PRO A 208 12.01 13.96 4.75
CA PRO A 208 11.98 14.86 3.58
C PRO A 208 11.43 14.23 2.29
N GLU A 209 11.55 12.91 2.15
CA GLU A 209 11.06 12.19 0.97
C GLU A 209 9.57 11.82 1.04
N ALA A 210 8.95 12.01 2.20
CA ALA A 210 7.57 11.61 2.44
C ALA A 210 6.61 12.35 1.51
N LYS A 211 5.62 11.61 1.02
CA LYS A 211 4.51 12.15 0.24
C LYS A 211 3.21 11.68 0.86
N MET A 212 2.26 12.58 0.98
CA MET A 212 0.91 12.29 1.47
C MET A 212 -0.11 12.68 0.41
N ALA A 213 -1.20 11.95 0.31
CA ALA A 213 -2.32 12.31 -0.55
C ALA A 213 -2.98 13.61 -0.05
N ASP A 214 -3.31 14.50 -0.97
CA ASP A 214 -3.98 15.78 -0.64
C ASP A 214 -5.42 15.55 -0.18
N ASP A 215 -6.06 14.52 -0.73
CA ASP A 215 -7.41 14.07 -0.38
C ASP A 215 -7.59 12.58 -0.67
N ILE A 216 -8.51 11.94 0.07
CA ILE A 216 -8.93 10.56 -0.17
C ILE A 216 -10.45 10.50 -0.12
N PHE A 217 -11.03 10.03 -1.21
CA PHE A 217 -12.47 9.79 -1.30
C PHE A 217 -12.76 8.47 -2.04
N TRP A 218 -13.92 7.92 -1.82
CA TRP A 218 -14.44 6.76 -2.55
C TRP A 218 -15.71 7.16 -3.27
N ALA A 219 -15.82 6.80 -4.54
CA ALA A 219 -17.03 7.02 -5.32
C ALA A 219 -18.23 6.26 -4.69
N GLU A 220 -19.46 6.70 -4.94
CA GLU A 220 -20.65 6.08 -4.34
C GLU A 220 -20.78 4.57 -4.61
N ASN A 221 -20.42 4.14 -5.80
CA ASN A 221 -20.38 2.72 -6.17
C ASN A 221 -19.31 1.93 -5.41
N GLU A 222 -18.17 2.55 -5.09
CA GLU A 222 -17.12 1.97 -4.25
C GLU A 222 -17.53 1.94 -2.77
N GLN A 223 -18.39 2.88 -2.33
CA GLN A 223 -18.86 2.96 -0.95
C GLN A 223 -20.00 2.01 -0.65
N ARG A 224 -20.91 1.82 -1.60
CA ARG A 224 -22.14 1.03 -1.39
C ARG A 224 -22.00 -0.46 -1.65
N GLY A 225 -20.87 -0.88 -2.26
CA GLY A 225 -20.64 -2.30 -2.54
C GLY A 225 -21.78 -2.95 -3.29
N ASN A 226 -22.41 -2.22 -4.21
CA ASN A 226 -23.44 -2.73 -5.10
C ASN A 226 -22.81 -3.73 -6.08
N MET A 227 -22.41 -4.88 -5.54
CA MET A 227 -22.27 -6.05 -6.38
C MET A 227 -23.69 -6.54 -6.64
N HIS A 228 -24.26 -6.10 -7.74
CA HIS A 228 -25.35 -6.84 -8.37
C HIS A 228 -24.78 -8.19 -8.79
N VAL A 229 -24.89 -9.16 -7.91
CA VAL A 229 -24.63 -10.54 -8.29
C VAL A 229 -25.85 -10.95 -9.12
N MET A 230 -25.69 -10.91 -10.45
CA MET A 230 -26.69 -11.48 -11.33
C MET A 230 -26.79 -12.98 -11.05
N PRO A 231 -28.00 -13.55 -10.93
CA PRO A 231 -28.17 -14.99 -10.85
C PRO A 231 -27.43 -15.68 -12.01
N LEU A 232 -26.81 -16.82 -11.76
CA LEU A 232 -26.10 -17.58 -12.79
C LEU A 232 -26.96 -17.85 -14.04
N SER A 233 -28.28 -17.96 -13.88
CA SER A 233 -29.25 -18.08 -14.97
C SER A 233 -29.37 -16.87 -15.89
N GLU A 234 -28.94 -15.70 -15.43
CA GLU A 234 -28.94 -14.45 -16.20
C GLU A 234 -27.55 -14.13 -16.79
N HIS A 235 -26.50 -14.89 -16.42
CA HIS A 235 -25.22 -14.81 -17.10
C HIS A 235 -25.36 -15.36 -18.52
N LYS A 236 -25.72 -14.53 -19.46
CA LYS A 236 -25.45 -14.80 -20.86
C LYS A 236 -23.95 -14.92 -20.97
N HIS A 237 -23.45 -16.11 -21.25
CA HIS A 237 -22.04 -16.28 -21.65
C HIS A 237 -21.82 -15.28 -22.79
N ALA A 238 -21.05 -14.23 -22.52
CA ALA A 238 -20.49 -13.45 -23.58
C ALA A 238 -19.52 -14.42 -24.30
N GLY A 239 -19.98 -15.01 -25.39
CA GLY A 239 -19.10 -15.69 -26.31
C GLY A 239 -17.97 -14.76 -26.71
N PRO A 240 -16.87 -15.28 -27.29
CA PRO A 240 -15.74 -14.45 -27.70
C PRO A 240 -16.28 -13.30 -28.55
N GLN A 241 -16.05 -12.08 -28.11
CA GLN A 241 -16.44 -10.88 -28.88
C GLN A 241 -15.64 -10.93 -30.18
N GLU A 242 -16.34 -11.10 -31.29
CA GLU A 242 -15.73 -10.92 -32.59
C GLU A 242 -15.07 -9.54 -32.66
N PRO A 243 -13.80 -9.45 -33.12
CA PRO A 243 -13.15 -8.17 -33.25
C PRO A 243 -13.97 -7.27 -34.19
N ALA A 244 -14.32 -6.08 -33.70
CA ALA A 244 -15.09 -5.10 -34.48
C ALA A 244 -14.44 -4.91 -35.84
N ALA A 245 -15.18 -5.22 -36.91
CA ALA A 245 -14.73 -5.04 -38.28
C ALA A 245 -14.32 -3.58 -38.48
N LYS A 246 -13.05 -3.37 -38.85
CA LYS A 246 -12.58 -2.06 -39.26
C LYS A 246 -13.41 -1.62 -40.44
N LYS A 247 -14.24 -0.60 -40.24
CA LYS A 247 -14.87 0.08 -41.35
C LYS A 247 -13.77 0.74 -42.22
N ALA A 248 -13.71 0.31 -43.47
CA ALA A 248 -12.85 0.89 -44.51
C ALA A 248 -13.27 2.33 -44.83
#